data_5d7385b416742e5f6959f7de61d1791a
#
_entry.id   5d7385b416742e5f6959f7de61d1791a
#
_cell.length_a   1.000
_cell.length_b   1.000
_cell.length_c   1.000
_cell.angle_alpha   90.00
_cell.angle_beta   90.00
_cell.angle_gamma   90.00
#
_symmetry.space_group_name_H-M   'P 1'
#
loop_
_entity.id
_entity.type
_entity.pdbx_description
1 polymer ?
#
loop_
_entity_poly.entity_id
_entity_poly.type
_entity_poly.pdbx_seq_one_letter_code
_entity_poly.pdbx_strand_id
1 'polypeptide(L)'
;MSNGTGGRGQRPVFTDQEALLFHSQGRPGKLEVIATKPMATQRDLSLAYSPGVAVPVLAIAEDESKAFDYTTKGNFVAVITNGTAILGLGNLGALAAKPVMEGKAVLFKRFADIDSIDLEVNSEDPDEIINCVKLLGKSWGGINLEDIKAPECFIIEQRLRELLDIPVFHDDQHGTAIIAAAGLLNALDLTERDVKTTRLVCNGAGAAGIACLELLKAVGFAPENLILCDTKGVIYQGRTDGDRKSVV
;
A
#
# COMPACT_ATOMS: atom_id res chain seq x y z
N MET A 1 -6.96 -17.58 -23.28
CA MET A 1 -7.96 -18.61 -22.96
C MET A 1 -7.34 -19.56 -21.94
N SER A 2 -7.65 -19.40 -20.67
CA SER A 2 -7.30 -20.40 -19.64
C SER A 2 -8.49 -20.49 -18.69
N ASN A 3 -9.19 -21.62 -18.75
CA ASN A 3 -10.27 -21.98 -17.86
C ASN A 3 -9.71 -22.19 -16.43
N GLY A 4 -9.99 -21.26 -15.53
CA GLY A 4 -9.83 -21.44 -14.10
C GLY A 4 -11.08 -22.06 -13.49
N THR A 5 -10.96 -23.28 -13.00
CA THR A 5 -12.02 -24.11 -12.43
C THR A 5 -12.40 -23.68 -11.01
N GLY A 6 -13.68 -23.45 -10.76
CA GLY A 6 -14.38 -24.04 -9.63
C GLY A 6 -14.48 -23.30 -8.30
N GLY A 7 -15.35 -22.31 -8.23
CA GLY A 7 -16.10 -21.96 -7.03
C GLY A 7 -17.50 -21.57 -7.48
N ARG A 8 -18.56 -22.01 -6.81
CA ARG A 8 -19.96 -21.77 -7.22
C ARG A 8 -20.18 -20.28 -7.45
N GLY A 9 -20.22 -19.91 -8.73
CA GLY A 9 -20.11 -18.55 -9.21
C GLY A 9 -21.32 -17.70 -8.82
N GLN A 10 -21.07 -16.73 -7.98
CA GLN A 10 -21.76 -15.45 -8.18
C GLN A 10 -21.22 -14.89 -9.51
N ARG A 11 -22.13 -14.56 -10.45
CA ARG A 11 -21.75 -13.83 -11.65
C ARG A 11 -21.05 -12.56 -11.20
N PRO A 12 -19.93 -12.16 -11.82
CA PRO A 12 -19.32 -10.88 -11.51
C PRO A 12 -20.38 -9.78 -11.60
N VAL A 13 -20.35 -8.86 -10.65
CA VAL A 13 -21.33 -7.75 -10.56
C VAL A 13 -21.21 -6.80 -11.75
N PHE A 14 -20.18 -6.95 -12.57
CA PHE A 14 -19.87 -6.14 -13.74
C PHE A 14 -19.24 -7.00 -14.86
N THR A 15 -19.28 -6.49 -16.08
CA THR A 15 -18.60 -7.05 -17.25
C THR A 15 -17.24 -6.36 -17.48
N ASP A 16 -16.35 -7.00 -18.22
CA ASP A 16 -15.05 -6.39 -18.61
C ASP A 16 -15.26 -5.07 -19.35
N GLN A 17 -16.27 -4.99 -20.21
CA GLN A 17 -16.61 -3.78 -20.94
C GLN A 17 -17.08 -2.65 -20.01
N GLU A 18 -17.90 -2.94 -19.01
CA GLU A 18 -18.32 -1.96 -18.01
C GLU A 18 -17.11 -1.45 -17.21
N ALA A 19 -16.17 -2.32 -16.84
CA ALA A 19 -14.94 -1.91 -16.16
C ALA A 19 -14.09 -0.98 -17.04
N LEU A 20 -13.90 -1.29 -18.30
CA LEU A 20 -13.17 -0.44 -19.25
C LEU A 20 -13.86 0.92 -19.44
N LEU A 21 -15.19 0.92 -19.62
CA LEU A 21 -15.98 2.16 -19.75
C LEU A 21 -15.89 3.02 -18.50
N PHE A 22 -15.95 2.42 -17.31
CA PHE A 22 -15.81 3.15 -16.05
C PHE A 22 -14.50 3.95 -15.97
N HIS A 23 -13.39 3.41 -16.51
CA HIS A 23 -12.09 4.07 -16.47
C HIS A 23 -11.87 5.07 -17.61
N SER A 24 -12.62 4.97 -18.71
CA SER A 24 -12.40 5.76 -19.92
C SER A 24 -13.48 6.80 -20.22
N GLN A 25 -14.70 6.61 -19.72
CA GLN A 25 -15.84 7.49 -20.04
C GLN A 25 -15.70 8.85 -19.35
N GLY A 26 -15.97 9.91 -20.09
CA GLY A 26 -15.82 11.28 -19.62
C GLY A 26 -14.34 11.66 -19.53
N ARG A 27 -13.88 12.03 -18.33
CA ARG A 27 -12.46 12.29 -18.06
C ARG A 27 -11.79 10.97 -17.68
N PRO A 28 -10.80 10.49 -18.44
CA PRO A 28 -10.11 9.22 -18.12
C PRO A 28 -9.42 9.24 -16.76
N GLY A 29 -9.33 8.06 -16.15
CA GLY A 29 -8.75 7.88 -14.82
C GLY A 29 -9.74 8.12 -13.69
N LYS A 30 -9.25 8.14 -12.46
CA LYS A 30 -10.06 8.28 -11.24
C LYS A 30 -9.65 9.47 -10.37
N LEU A 31 -8.55 10.14 -10.71
CA LEU A 31 -8.00 11.26 -9.96
C LEU A 31 -8.10 12.56 -10.74
N GLU A 32 -8.26 13.64 -10.00
CA GLU A 32 -8.27 15.00 -10.50
C GLU A 32 -7.55 15.89 -9.51
N VAL A 33 -6.73 16.84 -10.02
CA VAL A 33 -6.10 17.87 -9.21
C VAL A 33 -6.91 19.16 -9.37
N ILE A 34 -7.41 19.68 -8.26
CA ILE A 34 -8.19 20.92 -8.21
C ILE A 34 -7.56 21.93 -7.27
N ALA A 35 -7.72 23.24 -7.57
CA ALA A 35 -7.29 24.29 -6.69
C ALA A 35 -8.18 24.37 -5.45
N THR A 36 -7.57 24.50 -4.26
CA THR A 36 -8.27 24.70 -2.98
C THR A 36 -8.37 26.16 -2.58
N LYS A 37 -7.74 27.06 -3.31
CA LYS A 37 -7.74 28.51 -3.10
C LYS A 37 -8.36 29.23 -4.29
N PRO A 38 -8.94 30.42 -4.10
CA PRO A 38 -9.45 31.24 -5.20
C PRO A 38 -8.34 31.58 -6.21
N MET A 39 -8.65 31.49 -7.51
CA MET A 39 -7.74 31.80 -8.62
C MET A 39 -8.43 32.68 -9.66
N ALA A 40 -9.37 33.55 -9.23
CA ALA A 40 -10.22 34.34 -10.14
C ALA A 40 -9.68 35.75 -10.41
N THR A 41 -8.92 36.31 -9.49
CA THR A 41 -8.44 37.70 -9.59
C THR A 41 -6.92 37.78 -9.73
N GLN A 42 -6.42 38.92 -10.25
CA GLN A 42 -4.98 39.21 -10.30
C GLN A 42 -4.35 39.19 -8.90
N ARG A 43 -5.10 39.56 -7.87
CA ARG A 43 -4.65 39.49 -6.49
C ARG A 43 -4.49 38.03 -6.04
N ASP A 44 -5.44 37.18 -6.37
CA ASP A 44 -5.36 35.73 -6.02
C ASP A 44 -4.11 35.11 -6.65
N LEU A 45 -3.87 35.39 -7.93
CA LEU A 45 -2.69 34.90 -8.65
C LEU A 45 -1.39 35.43 -8.03
N SER A 46 -1.37 36.71 -7.61
CA SER A 46 -0.21 37.27 -6.95
C SER A 46 0.08 36.67 -5.57
N LEU A 47 -0.94 36.23 -4.85
CA LEU A 47 -0.78 35.53 -3.58
C LEU A 47 -0.40 34.07 -3.78
N ALA A 48 -1.02 33.39 -4.74
CA ALA A 48 -0.82 31.96 -4.98
C ALA A 48 0.53 31.63 -5.66
N TYR A 49 1.06 32.56 -6.44
CA TYR A 49 2.31 32.39 -7.18
C TYR A 49 3.23 33.61 -6.98
N SER A 50 3.59 34.36 -8.02
CA SER A 50 4.54 35.43 -7.90
C SER A 50 3.83 36.80 -7.72
N PRO A 51 4.26 37.65 -6.78
CA PRO A 51 5.40 37.53 -5.86
C PRO A 51 5.08 36.93 -4.48
N GLY A 52 3.81 36.73 -4.11
CA GLY A 52 3.36 36.37 -2.76
C GLY A 52 3.89 35.06 -2.26
N VAL A 53 4.11 34.06 -3.14
CA VAL A 53 4.64 32.76 -2.81
C VAL A 53 6.05 32.78 -2.16
N ALA A 54 6.80 33.87 -2.35
CA ALA A 54 8.11 34.01 -1.71
C ALA A 54 8.03 34.01 -0.17
N VAL A 55 6.91 34.50 0.39
CA VAL A 55 6.74 34.59 1.84
C VAL A 55 6.72 33.16 2.49
N PRO A 56 5.83 32.23 2.10
CA PRO A 56 5.85 30.87 2.64
C PRO A 56 7.14 30.12 2.26
N VAL A 57 7.76 30.36 1.11
CA VAL A 57 9.05 29.75 0.77
C VAL A 57 10.13 30.13 1.79
N LEU A 58 10.26 31.41 2.15
CA LEU A 58 11.22 31.86 3.15
C LEU A 58 10.90 31.29 4.54
N ALA A 59 9.63 31.23 4.93
CA ALA A 59 9.21 30.66 6.20
C ALA A 59 9.58 29.16 6.31
N ILE A 60 9.41 28.40 5.23
CA ILE A 60 9.80 26.98 5.19
C ILE A 60 11.32 26.81 5.16
N ALA A 61 12.05 27.70 4.49
CA ALA A 61 13.50 27.67 4.46
C ALA A 61 14.12 27.95 5.84
N GLU A 62 13.46 28.78 6.65
CA GLU A 62 13.86 29.07 8.04
C GLU A 62 13.47 27.93 8.99
N ASP A 63 12.29 27.34 8.80
CA ASP A 63 11.76 26.22 9.60
C ASP A 63 11.00 25.23 8.71
N GLU A 64 11.62 24.09 8.41
CA GLU A 64 11.04 23.04 7.55
C GLU A 64 9.68 22.54 8.06
N SER A 65 9.37 22.63 9.36
CA SER A 65 8.08 22.23 9.91
C SER A 65 6.91 23.05 9.36
N LYS A 66 7.18 24.28 8.91
CA LYS A 66 6.19 25.15 8.27
C LYS A 66 5.66 24.62 6.92
N ALA A 67 6.31 23.61 6.35
CA ALA A 67 5.78 22.91 5.18
C ALA A 67 4.41 22.27 5.48
N PHE A 68 4.15 21.84 6.70
CA PHE A 68 2.85 21.29 7.11
C PHE A 68 1.75 22.35 7.20
N ASP A 69 2.12 23.61 7.48
CA ASP A 69 1.17 24.73 7.59
C ASP A 69 0.83 25.34 6.23
N TYR A 70 1.81 25.40 5.31
CA TYR A 70 1.72 26.20 4.09
C TYR A 70 1.64 25.39 2.81
N THR A 71 1.70 24.04 2.88
CA THR A 71 1.60 23.17 1.71
C THR A 71 0.63 22.02 1.94
N THR A 72 0.39 21.21 0.91
CA THR A 72 -0.42 19.98 1.01
C THR A 72 0.25 18.87 1.81
N LYS A 73 1.54 19.00 2.17
CA LYS A 73 2.33 17.96 2.84
C LYS A 73 1.61 17.35 4.05
N GLY A 74 0.91 18.15 4.85
CA GLY A 74 0.24 17.71 6.07
C GLY A 74 -0.89 16.71 5.87
N ASN A 75 -1.46 16.64 4.67
CA ASN A 75 -2.57 15.72 4.33
C ASN A 75 -2.36 15.02 2.98
N PHE A 76 -1.13 14.73 2.59
CA PHE A 76 -0.84 14.19 1.28
C PHE A 76 0.02 12.94 1.36
N VAL A 77 -0.55 11.79 0.94
CA VAL A 77 0.11 10.47 0.92
C VAL A 77 0.45 10.07 -0.50
N ALA A 78 1.69 9.63 -0.73
CA ALA A 78 2.09 9.00 -1.98
C ALA A 78 1.78 7.49 -1.93
N VAL A 79 1.04 6.98 -2.92
CA VAL A 79 0.88 5.54 -3.18
C VAL A 79 1.97 5.14 -4.17
N ILE A 80 2.91 4.31 -3.73
CA ILE A 80 4.10 3.95 -4.52
C ILE A 80 4.11 2.46 -4.82
N THR A 81 4.32 2.13 -6.09
CA THR A 81 4.39 0.76 -6.59
C THR A 81 5.48 0.59 -7.64
N ASN A 82 5.89 -0.64 -7.87
CA ASN A 82 6.58 -1.04 -9.09
C ASN A 82 5.81 -2.09 -9.91
N GLY A 83 4.59 -2.43 -9.48
CA GLY A 83 3.69 -3.34 -10.19
C GLY A 83 4.17 -4.79 -10.29
N THR A 84 4.99 -5.24 -9.33
CA THR A 84 5.57 -6.60 -9.35
C THR A 84 4.70 -7.65 -8.67
N ALA A 85 3.64 -7.24 -7.95
CA ALA A 85 2.71 -8.14 -7.25
C ALA A 85 1.27 -7.65 -7.33
N ILE A 86 0.81 -7.25 -8.51
CA ILE A 86 -0.56 -6.79 -8.74
C ILE A 86 -1.54 -7.90 -8.37
N LEU A 87 -2.48 -7.60 -7.50
CA LEU A 87 -3.40 -8.56 -6.88
C LEU A 87 -4.06 -9.51 -7.91
N GLY A 88 -3.76 -10.80 -7.79
CA GLY A 88 -4.28 -11.85 -8.66
C GLY A 88 -3.69 -11.91 -10.08
N LEU A 89 -2.88 -10.92 -10.48
CA LEU A 89 -2.31 -10.81 -11.82
C LEU A 89 -0.78 -11.01 -11.85
N GLY A 90 -0.10 -10.78 -10.72
CA GLY A 90 1.34 -10.93 -10.61
C GLY A 90 2.14 -9.73 -11.14
N ASN A 91 3.31 -9.99 -11.72
CA ASN A 91 4.19 -8.95 -12.23
C ASN A 91 3.79 -8.54 -13.65
N LEU A 92 3.11 -7.41 -13.78
CA LEU A 92 2.77 -6.78 -15.05
C LEU A 92 3.50 -5.46 -15.28
N GLY A 93 4.32 -5.03 -14.31
CA GLY A 93 5.11 -3.81 -14.38
C GLY A 93 4.37 -2.55 -13.91
N ALA A 94 5.16 -1.52 -13.70
CA ALA A 94 4.75 -0.28 -13.06
C ALA A 94 3.54 0.39 -13.75
N LEU A 95 3.61 0.62 -15.05
CA LEU A 95 2.54 1.33 -15.76
C LEU A 95 1.20 0.58 -15.73
N ALA A 96 1.22 -0.75 -15.78
CA ALA A 96 0.00 -1.55 -15.73
C ALA A 96 -0.68 -1.51 -14.35
N ALA A 97 0.06 -1.21 -13.28
CA ALA A 97 -0.47 -1.04 -11.94
C ALA A 97 -1.26 0.26 -11.75
N LYS A 98 -1.05 1.27 -12.59
CA LYS A 98 -1.65 2.60 -12.43
C LYS A 98 -3.15 2.62 -12.15
N PRO A 99 -4.02 1.85 -12.83
CA PRO A 99 -5.44 1.85 -12.50
C PRO A 99 -5.74 1.36 -11.07
N VAL A 100 -4.94 0.44 -10.53
CA VAL A 100 -5.07 -0.02 -9.14
C VAL A 100 -4.63 1.07 -8.18
N MET A 101 -3.50 1.73 -8.47
CA MET A 101 -2.92 2.77 -7.62
C MET A 101 -3.80 4.03 -7.53
N GLU A 102 -4.39 4.47 -8.67
CA GLU A 102 -5.42 5.51 -8.64
C GLU A 102 -6.62 5.10 -7.79
N GLY A 103 -7.03 3.82 -7.86
CA GLY A 103 -8.07 3.26 -7.00
C GLY A 103 -7.71 3.37 -5.53
N LYS A 104 -6.48 3.00 -5.14
CA LYS A 104 -5.99 3.14 -3.76
C LYS A 104 -6.00 4.60 -3.30
N ALA A 105 -5.56 5.53 -4.13
CA ALA A 105 -5.58 6.96 -3.83
C ALA A 105 -7.01 7.47 -3.58
N VAL A 106 -7.99 7.03 -4.38
CA VAL A 106 -9.42 7.34 -4.17
C VAL A 106 -9.93 6.77 -2.84
N LEU A 107 -9.48 5.58 -2.42
CA LEU A 107 -9.88 5.00 -1.13
C LEU A 107 -9.36 5.83 0.04
N PHE A 108 -8.12 6.34 -0.01
CA PHE A 108 -7.59 7.29 0.98
C PHE A 108 -8.49 8.51 1.11
N LYS A 109 -8.89 9.12 -0.01
CA LYS A 109 -9.79 10.26 -0.01
C LYS A 109 -11.18 9.90 0.52
N ARG A 110 -11.75 8.79 0.04
CA ARG A 110 -13.13 8.38 0.38
C ARG A 110 -13.32 8.03 1.85
N PHE A 111 -12.36 7.35 2.45
CA PHE A 111 -12.51 6.79 3.79
C PHE A 111 -11.81 7.58 4.89
N ALA A 112 -10.78 8.33 4.55
CA ALA A 112 -9.97 9.05 5.54
C ALA A 112 -9.84 10.56 5.27
N ASP A 113 -10.41 11.05 4.16
CA ASP A 113 -10.24 12.43 3.68
C ASP A 113 -8.77 12.86 3.52
N ILE A 114 -7.91 11.88 3.21
CA ILE A 114 -6.50 12.09 2.90
C ILE A 114 -6.36 12.27 1.39
N ASP A 115 -5.71 13.34 0.97
CA ASP A 115 -5.32 13.55 -0.42
C ASP A 115 -4.20 12.59 -0.78
N SER A 116 -4.28 11.98 -1.95
CA SER A 116 -3.30 10.97 -2.35
C SER A 116 -3.08 11.00 -3.87
N ILE A 117 -1.87 10.66 -4.27
CA ILE A 117 -1.48 10.48 -5.67
C ILE A 117 -0.63 9.22 -5.80
N ASP A 118 -0.72 8.57 -6.95
CA ASP A 118 0.03 7.38 -7.28
C ASP A 118 1.33 7.71 -8.03
N LEU A 119 2.36 6.92 -7.73
CA LEU A 119 3.70 7.02 -8.32
C LEU A 119 4.19 5.61 -8.68
N GLU A 120 4.29 5.35 -9.98
CA GLU A 120 4.75 4.07 -10.52
C GLU A 120 6.25 4.12 -10.82
N VAL A 121 7.05 3.42 -10.02
CA VAL A 121 8.51 3.36 -10.19
C VAL A 121 8.88 2.21 -11.12
N ASN A 122 9.36 2.52 -12.31
CA ASN A 122 9.71 1.53 -13.32
C ASN A 122 11.07 0.90 -13.06
N SER A 123 11.19 0.19 -11.93
CA SER A 123 12.38 -0.62 -11.59
C SER A 123 11.96 -1.83 -10.74
N GLU A 124 12.69 -2.94 -10.87
CA GLU A 124 12.60 -4.10 -9.97
C GLU A 124 13.76 -4.14 -8.96
N ASP A 125 14.74 -3.24 -9.07
CA ASP A 125 15.86 -3.13 -8.16
C ASP A 125 15.42 -2.41 -6.87
N PRO A 126 15.49 -3.06 -5.69
CA PRO A 126 15.13 -2.43 -4.43
C PRO A 126 15.93 -1.16 -4.10
N ASP A 127 17.21 -1.11 -4.43
CA ASP A 127 18.06 0.04 -4.13
C ASP A 127 17.70 1.25 -5.01
N GLU A 128 17.32 1.04 -6.27
CA GLU A 128 16.80 2.11 -7.13
C GLU A 128 15.48 2.67 -6.60
N ILE A 129 14.55 1.78 -6.19
CA ILE A 129 13.25 2.18 -5.61
C ILE A 129 13.47 2.95 -4.31
N ILE A 130 14.29 2.43 -3.39
CA ILE A 130 14.61 3.09 -2.12
C ILE A 130 15.20 4.47 -2.37
N ASN A 131 16.15 4.59 -3.29
CA ASN A 131 16.78 5.88 -3.61
C ASN A 131 15.78 6.87 -4.22
N CYS A 132 14.94 6.42 -5.14
CA CYS A 132 13.89 7.24 -5.74
C CYS A 132 12.94 7.79 -4.65
N VAL A 133 12.40 6.92 -3.82
CA VAL A 133 11.44 7.29 -2.77
C VAL A 133 12.09 8.18 -1.70
N LYS A 134 13.33 7.88 -1.29
CA LYS A 134 14.09 8.71 -0.36
C LYS A 134 14.23 10.15 -0.84
N LEU A 135 14.56 10.35 -2.12
CA LEU A 135 14.74 11.69 -2.69
C LEU A 135 13.42 12.48 -2.74
N LEU A 136 12.29 11.80 -2.89
CA LEU A 136 10.95 12.41 -2.91
C LEU A 136 10.33 12.56 -1.52
N GLY A 137 10.83 11.84 -0.52
CA GLY A 137 10.18 11.63 0.77
C GLY A 137 9.79 12.90 1.53
N LYS A 138 10.60 13.94 1.46
CA LYS A 138 10.30 15.22 2.13
C LYS A 138 9.03 15.93 1.61
N SER A 139 8.55 15.59 0.42
CA SER A 139 7.38 16.21 -0.19
C SER A 139 6.05 15.64 0.36
N TRP A 140 6.07 14.53 1.07
CA TRP A 140 4.88 13.80 1.49
C TRP A 140 4.66 13.86 3.00
N GLY A 141 3.41 13.74 3.43
CA GLY A 141 3.03 13.49 4.82
C GLY A 141 3.15 12.02 5.22
N GLY A 142 3.11 11.12 4.25
CA GLY A 142 3.27 9.69 4.42
C GLY A 142 3.41 8.95 3.10
N ILE A 143 3.82 7.69 3.17
CA ILE A 143 4.00 6.81 2.01
C ILE A 143 3.25 5.51 2.24
N ASN A 144 2.42 5.12 1.27
CA ASN A 144 1.84 3.80 1.14
C ASN A 144 2.56 3.03 0.02
N LEU A 145 3.23 1.95 0.36
CA LEU A 145 3.77 1.00 -0.61
C LEU A 145 2.69 0.00 -0.97
N GLU A 146 2.53 -0.30 -2.26
CA GLU A 146 1.45 -1.17 -2.77
C GLU A 146 1.97 -2.08 -3.88
N ASP A 147 1.49 -3.31 -3.94
CA ASP A 147 1.74 -4.27 -5.03
C ASP A 147 3.23 -4.51 -5.34
N ILE A 148 4.08 -4.50 -4.31
CA ILE A 148 5.51 -4.83 -4.39
C ILE A 148 5.72 -6.26 -3.92
N LYS A 149 6.36 -7.10 -4.73
CA LYS A 149 6.55 -8.52 -4.43
C LYS A 149 7.43 -8.75 -3.20
N ALA A 150 7.20 -9.86 -2.50
CA ALA A 150 8.10 -10.39 -1.50
C ALA A 150 9.25 -11.19 -2.18
N PRO A 151 10.49 -11.18 -1.64
CA PRO A 151 10.89 -10.57 -0.37
C PRO A 151 11.28 -9.08 -0.45
N GLU A 152 11.35 -8.49 -1.64
CA GLU A 152 11.83 -7.14 -1.88
C GLU A 152 11.02 -6.08 -1.10
N CYS A 153 9.72 -6.27 -0.95
CA CYS A 153 8.86 -5.36 -0.20
C CYS A 153 9.27 -5.18 1.25
N PHE A 154 9.78 -6.22 1.91
CA PHE A 154 10.26 -6.14 3.30
C PHE A 154 11.50 -5.26 3.41
N ILE A 155 12.44 -5.43 2.48
CA ILE A 155 13.69 -4.67 2.44
C ILE A 155 13.39 -3.20 2.15
N ILE A 156 12.54 -2.93 1.15
CA ILE A 156 12.17 -1.58 0.73
C ILE A 156 11.49 -0.85 1.88
N GLU A 157 10.48 -1.44 2.50
CA GLU A 157 9.75 -0.82 3.60
C GLU A 157 10.68 -0.53 4.79
N GLN A 158 11.44 -1.53 5.24
CA GLN A 158 12.34 -1.37 6.38
C GLN A 158 13.35 -0.24 6.15
N ARG A 159 14.01 -0.25 4.99
CA ARG A 159 15.02 0.76 4.65
C ARG A 159 14.41 2.17 4.55
N LEU A 160 13.22 2.31 3.98
CA LEU A 160 12.55 3.60 3.89
C LEU A 160 12.12 4.11 5.26
N ARG A 161 11.66 3.25 6.16
CA ARG A 161 11.32 3.62 7.54
C ARG A 161 12.54 4.10 8.34
N GLU A 162 13.73 3.60 8.03
CA GLU A 162 14.99 4.04 8.64
C GLU A 162 15.51 5.36 8.07
N LEU A 163 15.18 5.66 6.80
CA LEU A 163 15.71 6.80 6.04
C LEU A 163 14.82 8.03 6.06
N LEU A 164 13.53 7.88 6.38
CA LEU A 164 12.53 8.93 6.32
C LEU A 164 11.94 9.19 7.71
N ASP A 165 11.61 10.44 7.96
CA ASP A 165 10.97 10.93 9.20
C ASP A 165 9.44 10.99 9.12
N ILE A 166 8.86 10.38 8.07
CA ILE A 166 7.42 10.28 7.83
C ILE A 166 6.97 8.81 7.89
N PRO A 167 5.68 8.53 8.15
CA PRO A 167 5.15 7.19 8.10
C PRO A 167 5.37 6.52 6.75
N VAL A 168 5.91 5.29 6.77
CA VAL A 168 6.01 4.39 5.61
C VAL A 168 5.28 3.11 5.96
N PHE A 169 4.35 2.69 5.13
CA PHE A 169 3.43 1.59 5.36
C PHE A 169 3.27 0.76 4.06
N HIS A 170 3.40 -0.55 4.16
CA HIS A 170 3.13 -1.47 3.05
C HIS A 170 1.79 -2.16 3.29
N ASP A 171 0.76 -1.79 2.53
CA ASP A 171 -0.62 -2.23 2.80
C ASP A 171 -0.83 -3.73 2.63
N ASP A 172 -0.23 -4.35 1.62
CA ASP A 172 -0.33 -5.81 1.40
C ASP A 172 0.19 -6.63 2.60
N GLN A 173 1.14 -6.07 3.34
CA GLN A 173 1.61 -6.67 4.58
C GLN A 173 0.68 -6.32 5.74
N HIS A 174 0.67 -5.05 6.12
CA HIS A 174 0.14 -4.60 7.40
C HIS A 174 -1.37 -4.39 7.38
N GLY A 175 -1.95 -3.90 6.27
CA GLY A 175 -3.40 -3.75 6.12
C GLY A 175 -4.09 -5.10 6.18
N THR A 176 -3.58 -6.08 5.43
CA THR A 176 -4.08 -7.45 5.44
C THR A 176 -3.92 -8.10 6.81
N ALA A 177 -2.78 -7.91 7.47
CA ALA A 177 -2.54 -8.46 8.81
C ALA A 177 -3.50 -7.87 9.85
N ILE A 178 -3.73 -6.55 9.84
CA ILE A 178 -4.63 -5.87 10.76
C ILE A 178 -6.06 -6.39 10.63
N ILE A 179 -6.59 -6.45 9.40
CA ILE A 179 -7.98 -6.90 9.20
C ILE A 179 -8.14 -8.39 9.48
N ALA A 180 -7.16 -9.21 9.15
CA ALA A 180 -7.17 -10.65 9.45
C ALA A 180 -7.14 -10.89 10.97
N ALA A 181 -6.29 -10.19 11.70
CA ALA A 181 -6.22 -10.28 13.16
C ALA A 181 -7.53 -9.82 13.82
N ALA A 182 -8.10 -8.70 13.37
CA ALA A 182 -9.37 -8.19 13.88
C ALA A 182 -10.51 -9.21 13.68
N GLY A 183 -10.63 -9.77 12.47
CA GLY A 183 -11.62 -10.79 12.16
C GLY A 183 -11.43 -12.07 12.98
N LEU A 184 -10.17 -12.50 13.14
CA LEU A 184 -9.86 -13.71 13.90
C LEU A 184 -10.14 -13.55 15.40
N LEU A 185 -9.80 -12.41 16.01
CA LEU A 185 -10.09 -12.14 17.41
C LEU A 185 -11.60 -12.18 17.68
N ASN A 186 -12.41 -11.58 16.81
CA ASN A 186 -13.86 -11.65 16.90
C ASN A 186 -14.37 -13.09 16.72
N ALA A 187 -13.78 -13.87 15.82
CA ALA A 187 -14.16 -15.28 15.63
C ALA A 187 -13.82 -16.14 16.84
N LEU A 188 -12.69 -15.90 17.50
CA LEU A 188 -12.32 -16.58 18.75
C LEU A 188 -13.30 -16.27 19.87
N ASP A 189 -13.69 -15.00 20.03
CA ASP A 189 -14.66 -14.57 21.02
C ASP A 189 -16.03 -15.24 20.78
N LEU A 190 -16.54 -15.17 19.55
CA LEU A 190 -17.82 -15.79 19.18
C LEU A 190 -17.84 -17.33 19.33
N THR A 191 -16.70 -18.00 19.22
CA THR A 191 -16.57 -19.45 19.32
C THR A 191 -16.03 -19.93 20.67
N GLU A 192 -15.83 -19.00 21.62
CA GLU A 192 -15.29 -19.26 22.96
C GLU A 192 -13.96 -20.02 22.94
N ARG A 193 -13.09 -19.70 21.97
CA ARG A 193 -11.77 -20.32 21.82
C ARG A 193 -10.67 -19.46 22.42
N ASP A 194 -9.72 -20.12 23.05
CA ASP A 194 -8.52 -19.46 23.59
C ASP A 194 -7.46 -19.27 22.51
N VAL A 195 -6.87 -18.09 22.47
CA VAL A 195 -5.84 -17.69 21.50
C VAL A 195 -4.59 -18.59 21.58
N LYS A 196 -4.22 -19.05 22.81
CA LYS A 196 -3.01 -19.85 23.03
C LYS A 196 -3.14 -21.30 22.57
N THR A 197 -4.35 -21.83 22.54
CA THR A 197 -4.61 -23.23 22.19
C THR A 197 -5.18 -23.41 20.79
N THR A 198 -5.59 -22.32 20.13
CA THR A 198 -6.15 -22.38 18.79
C THR A 198 -5.08 -22.62 17.75
N ARG A 199 -5.27 -23.65 16.91
CA ARG A 199 -4.41 -23.91 15.75
C ARG A 199 -4.90 -23.12 14.56
N LEU A 200 -3.94 -22.52 13.83
CA LEU A 200 -4.21 -21.72 12.65
C LEU A 200 -3.35 -22.20 11.48
N VAL A 201 -3.97 -22.34 10.32
CA VAL A 201 -3.26 -22.63 9.06
C VAL A 201 -3.36 -21.41 8.16
N CYS A 202 -2.21 -20.87 7.81
CA CYS A 202 -2.08 -19.78 6.82
C CYS A 202 -1.68 -20.41 5.47
N ASN A 203 -2.58 -20.34 4.50
CA ASN A 203 -2.32 -20.85 3.16
C ASN A 203 -1.89 -19.72 2.23
N GLY A 204 -0.59 -19.56 2.06
CA GLY A 204 0.07 -18.53 1.28
C GLY A 204 1.22 -17.88 2.06
N ALA A 205 2.45 -18.12 1.62
CA ALA A 205 3.68 -17.61 2.23
C ALA A 205 4.23 -16.40 1.46
N GLY A 206 3.36 -15.49 1.09
CA GLY A 206 3.69 -14.19 0.50
C GLY A 206 3.78 -13.10 1.57
N ALA A 207 3.89 -11.84 1.13
CA ALA A 207 3.98 -10.67 2.01
C ALA A 207 2.86 -10.65 3.07
N ALA A 208 1.61 -10.83 2.64
CA ALA A 208 0.44 -10.85 3.52
C ALA A 208 0.47 -12.00 4.54
N GLY A 209 0.73 -13.22 4.09
CA GLY A 209 0.73 -14.41 4.97
C GLY A 209 1.76 -14.32 6.07
N ILE A 210 2.98 -13.88 5.74
CA ILE A 210 4.06 -13.68 6.69
C ILE A 210 3.69 -12.58 7.71
N ALA A 211 3.24 -11.42 7.24
CA ALA A 211 2.85 -10.32 8.11
C ALA A 211 1.67 -10.68 9.03
N CYS A 212 0.69 -11.45 8.54
CA CYS A 212 -0.41 -11.96 9.36
C CYS A 212 0.10 -12.82 10.51
N LEU A 213 0.98 -13.79 10.24
CA LEU A 213 1.49 -14.67 11.29
C LEU A 213 2.36 -13.92 12.30
N GLU A 214 3.16 -12.95 11.87
CA GLU A 214 3.95 -12.11 12.78
C GLU A 214 3.04 -11.29 13.71
N LEU A 215 1.99 -10.67 13.16
CA LEU A 215 1.03 -9.94 13.99
C LEU A 215 0.30 -10.88 14.96
N LEU A 216 -0.09 -12.08 14.53
CA LEU A 216 -0.78 -13.05 15.37
C LEU A 216 0.10 -13.56 16.51
N LYS A 217 1.40 -13.75 16.28
CA LYS A 217 2.37 -14.03 17.37
C LYS A 217 2.39 -12.88 18.39
N ALA A 218 2.43 -11.64 17.94
CA ALA A 218 2.40 -10.47 18.82
C ALA A 218 1.08 -10.34 19.60
N VAL A 219 -0.04 -10.80 19.03
CA VAL A 219 -1.36 -10.83 19.69
C VAL A 219 -1.47 -11.94 20.73
N GLY A 220 -0.58 -12.94 20.70
CA GLY A 220 -0.47 -13.99 21.73
C GLY A 220 -0.77 -15.40 21.26
N PHE A 221 -0.87 -15.63 19.96
CA PHE A 221 -0.92 -17.01 19.44
C PHE A 221 0.41 -17.73 19.69
N ALA A 222 0.32 -18.96 20.16
CA ALA A 222 1.50 -19.79 20.36
C ALA A 222 2.12 -20.17 19.00
N PRO A 223 3.44 -19.92 18.77
CA PRO A 223 4.09 -20.18 17.48
C PRO A 223 3.92 -21.63 16.99
N GLU A 224 3.92 -22.61 17.89
CA GLU A 224 3.71 -24.02 17.59
C GLU A 224 2.31 -24.36 17.06
N ASN A 225 1.36 -23.44 17.23
CA ASN A 225 -0.01 -23.56 16.71
C ASN A 225 -0.21 -22.84 15.38
N LEU A 226 0.81 -22.15 14.87
CA LEU A 226 0.77 -21.43 13.59
C LEU A 226 1.43 -22.27 12.50
N ILE A 227 0.68 -22.63 11.47
CA ILE A 227 1.16 -23.46 10.36
C ILE A 227 1.12 -22.61 9.09
N LEU A 228 2.27 -22.42 8.46
CA LEU A 228 2.39 -21.70 7.18
C LEU A 228 2.54 -22.70 6.04
N CYS A 229 1.77 -22.50 4.98
CA CYS A 229 1.82 -23.30 3.76
C CYS A 229 2.10 -22.42 2.54
N ASP A 230 2.80 -22.98 1.58
CA ASP A 230 2.95 -22.44 0.22
C ASP A 230 2.40 -23.42 -0.83
N THR A 231 2.66 -23.17 -2.11
CA THR A 231 2.24 -24.05 -3.23
C THR A 231 2.81 -25.47 -3.17
N LYS A 232 3.83 -25.70 -2.36
CA LYS A 232 4.46 -27.01 -2.15
C LYS A 232 4.06 -27.69 -0.84
N GLY A 233 3.17 -27.08 -0.06
CA GLY A 233 2.66 -27.58 1.20
C GLY A 233 3.21 -26.86 2.42
N VAL A 234 3.25 -27.55 3.56
CA VAL A 234 3.67 -26.98 4.85
C VAL A 234 5.13 -26.57 4.81
N ILE A 235 5.41 -25.35 5.32
CA ILE A 235 6.77 -24.87 5.55
C ILE A 235 7.22 -25.31 6.93
N TYR A 236 8.39 -25.97 7.01
CA TYR A 236 8.97 -26.49 8.24
C TYR A 236 10.49 -26.35 8.22
N GLN A 237 11.10 -26.34 9.40
CA GLN A 237 12.55 -26.24 9.53
C GLN A 237 13.26 -27.43 8.86
N GLY A 238 14.23 -27.12 7.98
CA GLY A 238 14.97 -28.14 7.22
C GLY A 238 14.33 -28.58 5.91
N ARG A 239 13.22 -27.96 5.48
CA ARG A 239 12.68 -28.15 4.13
C ARG A 239 13.64 -27.56 3.11
N THR A 240 14.10 -28.39 2.15
CA THR A 240 15.05 -27.97 1.11
C THR A 240 14.40 -27.51 -0.19
N ASP A 241 13.14 -27.88 -0.40
CA ASP A 241 12.41 -27.66 -1.64
C ASP A 241 11.55 -26.39 -1.55
N GLY A 242 11.89 -25.40 -2.37
CA GLY A 242 11.11 -24.16 -2.48
C GLY A 242 11.31 -23.16 -1.36
N ASP A 243 12.40 -23.30 -0.61
CA ASP A 243 12.78 -22.33 0.40
C ASP A 243 13.16 -21.01 -0.29
N ARG A 244 12.18 -20.12 -0.44
CA ARG A 244 12.48 -18.69 -0.49
C ARG A 244 13.04 -18.39 0.88
N LYS A 245 14.34 -18.08 0.97
CA LYS A 245 15.06 -17.76 2.22
C LYS A 245 14.09 -17.06 3.16
N SER A 246 13.58 -17.79 4.12
CA SER A 246 12.57 -17.30 5.04
C SER A 246 13.20 -16.16 5.83
N VAL A 247 12.61 -15.00 5.71
CA VAL A 247 12.87 -13.83 6.59
C VAL A 247 12.02 -14.00 7.85
N VAL A 248 12.03 -15.21 8.42
CA VAL A 248 11.36 -15.51 9.69
C VAL A 248 12.35 -16.17 10.63
#